data_c1274f44517db9f7a9e74607177fdbd2
#
_entry.id   c1274f44517db9f7a9e74607177fdbd2
#
_cell.length_a   1.000
_cell.length_b   1.000
_cell.length_c   1.000
_cell.angle_alpha   90.00
_cell.angle_beta   90.00
_cell.angle_gamma   90.00
#
_symmetry.space_group_name_H-M   'P 1'
#
loop_
_entity.id
_entity.type
_entity.pdbx_description
1 polymer ?
#
loop_
_entity_poly.entity_id
_entity_poly.type
_entity_poly.pdbx_seq_one_letter_code
_entity_poly.pdbx_strand_id
1 'polypeptide(L)'
;MIGGQVVDVKSSGKKIDGEKLEFIYRLKTGALIEASMMIGAVLAGADDECVQAVEEIAAKVGMAFQIQDDILDVISTTEVLGKPVHSDEKNEKMTYVVWKGLDVAKQEVEHLSRKAISDLRALNPTDDYLEILLESLIYREKRECLCSSCS
;
A
#
# COMPACT_ATOMS: atom_id res chain seq x y z
N MET A 1 9.31 2.41 -10.38
CA MET A 1 7.96 2.45 -10.99
C MET A 1 7.88 1.71 -12.32
N ILE A 2 8.57 2.09 -13.40
CA ILE A 2 8.47 1.44 -14.73
C ILE A 2 8.77 -0.06 -14.66
N GLY A 3 9.84 -0.49 -13.98
CA GLY A 3 10.19 -1.90 -13.82
C GLY A 3 9.12 -2.73 -13.13
N GLY A 4 8.50 -2.21 -12.06
CA GLY A 4 7.40 -2.88 -11.35
C GLY A 4 6.18 -3.05 -12.24
N GLN A 5 5.81 -2.03 -13.02
CA GLN A 5 4.69 -2.09 -13.96
C GLN A 5 4.94 -3.10 -15.08
N VAL A 6 6.15 -3.16 -15.64
CA VAL A 6 6.51 -4.14 -16.68
C VAL A 6 6.41 -5.57 -16.16
N VAL A 7 6.88 -5.82 -14.93
CA VAL A 7 6.80 -7.14 -14.30
C VAL A 7 5.35 -7.50 -13.97
N ASP A 8 4.54 -6.55 -13.48
CA ASP A 8 3.11 -6.75 -13.21
C ASP A 8 2.37 -7.19 -14.48
N VAL A 9 2.53 -6.46 -15.58
CA VAL A 9 1.89 -6.78 -16.88
C VAL A 9 2.37 -8.12 -17.45
N LYS A 10 3.68 -8.40 -17.40
CA LYS A 10 4.24 -9.67 -17.89
C LYS A 10 3.87 -10.88 -17.05
N SER A 11 3.44 -10.66 -15.82
CA SER A 11 3.03 -11.70 -14.88
C SER A 11 1.53 -11.92 -14.83
N SER A 12 0.74 -11.09 -15.51
CA SER A 12 -0.71 -11.26 -15.63
C SER A 12 -1.03 -12.63 -16.25
N GLY A 13 -1.90 -13.39 -15.59
CA GLY A 13 -2.26 -14.77 -16.02
C GLY A 13 -1.20 -15.84 -15.72
N LYS A 14 -0.15 -15.54 -14.93
CA LYS A 14 0.84 -16.52 -14.48
C LYS A 14 0.83 -16.63 -12.96
N LYS A 15 1.04 -17.82 -12.43
CA LYS A 15 1.29 -17.99 -10.99
C LYS A 15 2.61 -17.29 -10.65
N ILE A 16 2.52 -16.26 -9.84
CA ILE A 16 3.67 -15.58 -9.26
C ILE A 16 3.83 -16.02 -7.80
N ASP A 17 5.06 -16.14 -7.35
CA ASP A 17 5.37 -16.39 -5.94
C ASP A 17 5.25 -15.11 -5.10
N GLY A 18 5.28 -15.26 -3.78
CA GLY A 18 5.15 -14.13 -2.86
C GLY A 18 6.30 -13.14 -2.97
N GLU A 19 7.55 -13.60 -3.18
CA GLU A 19 8.70 -12.70 -3.33
C GLU A 19 8.55 -11.80 -4.55
N LYS A 20 8.03 -12.34 -5.65
CA LYS A 20 7.78 -11.57 -6.85
C LYS A 20 6.61 -10.59 -6.69
N LEU A 21 5.60 -10.95 -5.89
CA LEU A 21 4.50 -10.06 -5.57
C LEU A 21 5.00 -8.86 -4.75
N GLU A 22 5.80 -9.09 -3.71
CA GLU A 22 6.42 -8.04 -2.89
C GLU A 22 7.32 -7.13 -3.73
N PHE A 23 8.10 -7.69 -4.64
CA PHE A 23 8.91 -6.94 -5.60
C PHE A 23 8.06 -6.02 -6.49
N ILE A 24 6.91 -6.51 -6.99
CA ILE A 24 5.98 -5.71 -7.79
C ILE A 24 5.42 -4.55 -6.95
N TYR A 25 4.98 -4.80 -5.73
CA TYR A 25 4.42 -3.79 -4.85
C TYR A 25 5.44 -2.69 -4.53
N ARG A 26 6.66 -3.08 -4.18
CA ARG A 26 7.74 -2.14 -3.90
C ARG A 26 8.05 -1.25 -5.10
N LEU A 27 8.20 -1.82 -6.29
CA LEU A 27 8.62 -1.07 -7.49
C LEU A 27 7.49 -0.34 -8.22
N LYS A 28 6.23 -0.64 -7.89
CA LYS A 28 5.08 0.04 -8.51
C LYS A 28 4.76 1.33 -7.75
N THR A 29 3.92 1.25 -6.75
CA THR A 29 3.48 2.41 -5.97
C THR A 29 4.46 2.74 -4.85
N GLY A 30 5.10 1.72 -4.25
CA GLY A 30 6.09 1.88 -3.19
C GLY A 30 7.21 2.83 -3.60
N ALA A 31 7.82 2.61 -4.77
CA ALA A 31 8.91 3.46 -5.27
C ALA A 31 8.52 4.94 -5.44
N LEU A 32 7.24 5.25 -5.72
CA LEU A 32 6.77 6.63 -5.81
C LEU A 32 6.65 7.27 -4.43
N ILE A 33 6.15 6.53 -3.44
CA ILE A 33 6.05 6.97 -2.05
C ILE A 33 7.45 7.18 -1.48
N GLU A 34 8.35 6.21 -1.68
CA GLU A 34 9.76 6.31 -1.26
C GLU A 34 10.42 7.56 -1.84
N ALA A 35 10.37 7.75 -3.15
CA ALA A 35 10.97 8.91 -3.81
C ALA A 35 10.38 10.25 -3.30
N SER A 36 9.05 10.32 -3.13
CA SER A 36 8.39 11.54 -2.67
C SER A 36 8.79 11.92 -1.24
N MET A 37 8.84 10.96 -0.33
CA MET A 37 9.23 11.19 1.05
C MET A 37 10.72 11.54 1.19
N MET A 38 11.60 10.83 0.47
CA MET A 38 13.03 11.11 0.46
C MET A 38 13.34 12.50 -0.11
N ILE A 39 12.68 12.90 -1.22
CA ILE A 39 12.84 14.25 -1.78
C ILE A 39 12.39 15.31 -0.77
N GLY A 40 11.27 15.09 -0.07
CA GLY A 40 10.82 15.98 0.98
C GLY A 40 11.84 16.15 2.10
N ALA A 41 12.43 15.05 2.59
CA ALA A 41 13.47 15.08 3.62
C ALA A 41 14.73 15.82 3.16
N VAL A 42 15.21 15.56 1.94
CA VAL A 42 16.38 16.26 1.37
C VAL A 42 16.12 17.76 1.22
N LEU A 43 14.95 18.16 0.73
CA LEU A 43 14.59 19.57 0.59
C LEU A 43 14.43 20.28 1.94
N ALA A 44 14.06 19.54 2.98
CA ALA A 44 14.02 20.05 4.35
C ALA A 44 15.41 20.17 5.01
N GLY A 45 16.47 19.72 4.34
CA GLY A 45 17.86 19.76 4.85
C GLY A 45 18.19 18.63 5.81
N ALA A 46 17.48 17.49 5.74
CA ALA A 46 17.80 16.30 6.53
C ALA A 46 19.17 15.75 6.14
N ASP A 47 19.88 15.18 7.11
CA ASP A 47 21.13 14.45 6.87
C ASP A 47 20.88 13.07 6.24
N ASP A 48 21.95 12.41 5.82
CA ASP A 48 21.86 11.13 5.12
C ASP A 48 21.24 10.03 6.00
N GLU A 49 21.47 10.04 7.30
CA GLU A 49 20.88 9.06 8.24
C GLU A 49 19.35 9.24 8.32
N CYS A 50 18.90 10.48 8.42
CA CYS A 50 17.48 10.82 8.43
C CYS A 50 16.81 10.45 7.09
N VAL A 51 17.45 10.73 5.95
CA VAL A 51 16.94 10.36 4.61
C VAL A 51 16.81 8.85 4.49
N GLN A 52 17.78 8.08 4.97
CA GLN A 52 17.73 6.61 4.97
C GLN A 52 16.61 6.08 5.87
N ALA A 53 16.43 6.66 7.04
CA ALA A 53 15.32 6.29 7.93
C ALA A 53 13.94 6.60 7.29
N VAL A 54 13.83 7.73 6.59
CA VAL A 54 12.62 8.10 5.82
C VAL A 54 12.36 7.10 4.68
N GLU A 55 13.40 6.62 3.98
CA GLU A 55 13.27 5.57 2.97
C GLU A 55 12.67 4.28 3.55
N GLU A 56 13.17 3.83 4.71
CA GLU A 56 12.66 2.65 5.39
C GLU A 56 11.20 2.80 5.86
N ILE A 57 10.83 3.99 6.33
CA ILE A 57 9.44 4.31 6.69
C ILE A 57 8.56 4.26 5.44
N ALA A 58 8.99 4.92 4.37
CA ALA A 58 8.26 4.98 3.10
C ALA A 58 8.05 3.60 2.47
N ALA A 59 9.03 2.70 2.56
CA ALA A 59 8.92 1.32 2.09
C ALA A 59 7.80 0.56 2.83
N LYS A 60 7.71 0.71 4.17
CA LYS A 60 6.64 0.12 4.99
C LYS A 60 5.28 0.68 4.62
N VAL A 61 5.17 1.99 4.45
CA VAL A 61 3.94 2.67 4.04
C VAL A 61 3.50 2.21 2.65
N GLY A 62 4.41 2.14 1.69
CA GLY A 62 4.13 1.69 0.33
C GLY A 62 3.60 0.26 0.28
N MET A 63 4.18 -0.64 1.08
CA MET A 63 3.71 -2.02 1.20
C MET A 63 2.32 -2.08 1.83
N ALA A 64 2.11 -1.41 2.96
CA ALA A 64 0.81 -1.36 3.64
C ALA A 64 -0.28 -0.80 2.72
N PHE A 65 0.04 0.24 1.95
CA PHE A 65 -0.86 0.85 0.98
C PHE A 65 -1.32 -0.14 -0.11
N GLN A 66 -0.40 -0.94 -0.67
CA GLN A 66 -0.74 -1.92 -1.70
C GLN A 66 -1.56 -3.09 -1.14
N ILE A 67 -1.22 -3.57 0.05
CA ILE A 67 -2.00 -4.63 0.71
C ILE A 67 -3.41 -4.12 1.04
N GLN A 68 -3.54 -2.87 1.48
CA GLN A 68 -4.85 -2.25 1.75
C GLN A 68 -5.69 -2.11 0.48
N ASP A 69 -5.08 -1.79 -0.67
CA ASP A 69 -5.77 -1.79 -1.97
C ASP A 69 -6.37 -3.16 -2.28
N ASP A 70 -5.59 -4.22 -2.12
CA ASP A 70 -6.07 -5.58 -2.35
C ASP A 70 -7.22 -5.97 -1.41
N ILE A 71 -7.15 -5.54 -0.14
CA ILE A 71 -8.23 -5.77 0.84
C ILE A 71 -9.51 -5.05 0.39
N LEU A 72 -9.40 -3.78 0.00
CA LEU A 72 -10.54 -2.98 -0.44
C LEU A 72 -11.18 -3.53 -1.72
N ASP A 73 -10.37 -4.03 -2.65
CA ASP A 73 -10.86 -4.66 -3.88
C ASP A 73 -11.69 -5.91 -3.57
N VAL A 74 -11.24 -6.77 -2.66
CA VAL A 74 -11.97 -7.98 -2.24
C VAL A 74 -13.26 -7.64 -1.52
N ILE A 75 -13.25 -6.70 -0.56
CA ILE A 75 -14.43 -6.30 0.20
C ILE A 75 -15.49 -5.69 -0.74
N SER A 76 -15.07 -4.79 -1.63
CA SER A 76 -15.97 -4.13 -2.58
C SER A 76 -16.63 -5.11 -3.53
N THR A 77 -15.88 -6.10 -4.02
CA THR A 77 -16.40 -7.12 -4.93
C THR A 77 -17.42 -8.02 -4.21
N THR A 78 -17.19 -8.33 -2.94
CA THR A 78 -18.11 -9.12 -2.12
C THR A 78 -19.42 -8.39 -1.84
N GLU A 79 -19.37 -7.09 -1.55
CA GLU A 79 -20.56 -6.24 -1.34
C GLU A 79 -21.41 -6.09 -2.60
N VAL A 80 -20.78 -5.89 -3.76
CA VAL A 80 -21.49 -5.70 -5.04
C VAL A 80 -22.07 -7.00 -5.57
N LEU A 81 -21.40 -8.14 -5.42
CA LEU A 81 -21.81 -9.42 -6.01
C LEU A 81 -22.60 -10.29 -5.06
N GLY A 82 -22.65 -9.99 -3.74
CA GLY A 82 -23.38 -10.78 -2.74
C GLY A 82 -22.94 -12.25 -2.66
N LYS A 83 -21.77 -12.60 -3.22
CA LYS A 83 -21.21 -13.95 -3.24
C LYS A 83 -19.73 -13.91 -2.82
N PRO A 84 -19.26 -14.90 -2.04
CA PRO A 84 -17.83 -15.04 -1.78
C PRO A 84 -17.05 -15.24 -3.09
N VAL A 85 -15.94 -14.55 -3.24
CA VAL A 85 -15.11 -14.38 -4.46
C VAL A 85 -14.38 -15.70 -4.87
N HIS A 86 -14.96 -16.86 -4.69
CA HIS A 86 -14.36 -18.12 -5.11
C HIS A 86 -14.87 -18.67 -6.45
N SER A 87 -15.66 -17.91 -7.22
CA SER A 87 -16.38 -18.48 -8.36
C SER A 87 -16.09 -17.91 -9.74
N ASP A 88 -15.15 -16.99 -9.92
CA ASP A 88 -14.80 -16.51 -11.27
C ASP A 88 -13.31 -16.66 -11.59
N GLU A 89 -13.00 -17.72 -12.34
CA GLU A 89 -11.69 -18.07 -12.95
C GLU A 89 -11.16 -17.01 -13.94
N LYS A 90 -11.68 -15.78 -13.97
CA LYS A 90 -11.38 -14.80 -15.03
C LYS A 90 -10.45 -13.65 -14.63
N ASN A 91 -10.05 -13.51 -13.36
CA ASN A 91 -9.05 -12.52 -12.96
C ASN A 91 -7.97 -13.18 -12.09
N GLU A 92 -7.11 -13.99 -12.72
CA GLU A 92 -5.97 -14.68 -12.11
C GLU A 92 -4.84 -13.70 -11.70
N LYS A 93 -5.16 -12.56 -11.11
CA LYS A 93 -4.12 -11.71 -10.56
C LYS A 93 -3.80 -12.18 -9.14
N MET A 94 -2.56 -12.60 -8.92
CA MET A 94 -2.06 -12.89 -7.59
C MET A 94 -2.04 -11.59 -6.79
N THR A 95 -2.81 -11.53 -5.71
CA THR A 95 -2.83 -10.42 -4.75
C THR A 95 -2.35 -10.91 -3.39
N TYR A 96 -2.04 -9.99 -2.47
CA TYR A 96 -1.62 -10.37 -1.12
C TYR A 96 -2.73 -11.16 -0.39
N VAL A 97 -4.00 -10.77 -0.60
CA VAL A 97 -5.15 -11.46 -0.03
C VAL A 97 -5.31 -12.88 -0.58
N VAL A 98 -5.06 -13.08 -1.88
CA VAL A 98 -5.07 -14.42 -2.50
C VAL A 98 -3.92 -15.28 -1.97
N TRP A 99 -2.75 -14.68 -1.72
CA TRP A 99 -1.57 -15.40 -1.25
C TRP A 99 -1.64 -15.80 0.22
N LYS A 100 -2.00 -14.84 1.11
CA LYS A 100 -1.93 -15.02 2.56
C LYS A 100 -3.29 -15.11 3.26
N GLY A 101 -4.37 -14.76 2.56
CA GLY A 101 -5.71 -14.64 3.14
C GLY A 101 -6.00 -13.25 3.71
N LEU A 102 -7.29 -12.93 3.82
CA LEU A 102 -7.77 -11.60 4.20
C LEU A 102 -7.36 -11.19 5.62
N ASP A 103 -7.46 -12.12 6.58
CA ASP A 103 -7.15 -11.82 7.99
C ASP A 103 -5.65 -11.54 8.19
N VAL A 104 -4.78 -12.32 7.52
CA VAL A 104 -3.34 -12.09 7.54
C VAL A 104 -2.99 -10.77 6.86
N ALA A 105 -3.65 -10.45 5.74
CA ALA A 105 -3.44 -9.17 5.06
C ALA A 105 -3.78 -7.98 5.96
N LYS A 106 -4.90 -8.02 6.68
CA LYS A 106 -5.29 -6.97 7.65
C LYS A 106 -4.27 -6.82 8.78
N GLN A 107 -3.80 -7.95 9.35
CA GLN A 107 -2.78 -7.92 10.41
C GLN A 107 -1.45 -7.34 9.90
N GLU A 108 -1.07 -7.64 8.67
CA GLU A 108 0.15 -7.12 8.07
C GLU A 108 0.07 -5.61 7.82
N VAL A 109 -1.06 -5.11 7.31
CA VAL A 109 -1.29 -3.66 7.19
C VAL A 109 -1.16 -2.97 8.54
N GLU A 110 -1.80 -3.52 9.59
CA GLU A 110 -1.72 -2.95 10.93
C GLU A 110 -0.29 -2.96 11.49
N HIS A 111 0.44 -4.06 11.30
CA HIS A 111 1.83 -4.21 11.74
C HIS A 111 2.75 -3.19 11.05
N LEU A 112 2.72 -3.13 9.73
CA LEU A 112 3.54 -2.21 8.93
C LEU A 112 3.22 -0.74 9.26
N SER A 113 1.94 -0.41 9.43
CA SER A 113 1.49 0.94 9.76
C SER A 113 1.99 1.40 11.12
N ARG A 114 1.79 0.56 12.16
CA ARG A 114 2.27 0.86 13.52
C ARG A 114 3.78 1.05 13.54
N LYS A 115 4.51 0.20 12.82
CA LYS A 115 5.96 0.30 12.76
C LYS A 115 6.42 1.56 12.03
N ALA A 116 5.81 1.89 10.89
CA ALA A 116 6.13 3.10 10.14
C ALA A 116 5.88 4.36 10.98
N ILE A 117 4.75 4.44 11.70
CA ILE A 117 4.42 5.57 12.58
C ILE A 117 5.37 5.65 13.77
N SER A 118 5.72 4.51 14.38
CA SER A 118 6.70 4.47 15.48
C SER A 118 8.07 4.96 15.03
N ASP A 119 8.53 4.52 13.86
CA ASP A 119 9.82 4.93 13.30
C ASP A 119 9.80 6.42 12.92
N LEU A 120 8.67 6.93 12.38
CA LEU A 120 8.50 8.36 12.09
C LEU A 120 8.58 9.21 13.36
N ARG A 121 7.88 8.81 14.43
CA ARG A 121 7.92 9.53 15.72
C ARG A 121 9.33 9.56 16.32
N ALA A 122 10.14 8.52 16.08
CA ALA A 122 11.53 8.47 16.55
C ALA A 122 12.42 9.52 15.86
N LEU A 123 12.04 10.02 14.67
CA LEU A 123 12.72 11.12 13.98
C LEU A 123 12.39 12.50 14.58
N ASN A 124 11.49 12.57 15.56
CA ASN A 124 11.03 13.81 16.21
C ASN A 124 10.58 14.90 15.18
N PRO A 125 9.57 14.60 14.34
CA PRO A 125 9.06 15.56 13.38
C PRO A 125 8.55 16.83 14.11
N THR A 126 8.60 17.98 13.43
CA THR A 126 8.18 19.27 13.99
C THR A 126 6.68 19.39 14.23
N ASP A 127 5.89 18.56 13.53
CA ASP A 127 4.44 18.49 13.63
C ASP A 127 3.94 17.06 13.34
N ASP A 128 2.65 16.82 13.50
CA ASP A 128 1.98 15.55 13.27
C ASP A 128 1.37 15.40 11.87
N TYR A 129 1.57 16.36 10.98
CA TYR A 129 0.93 16.37 9.66
C TYR A 129 1.27 15.13 8.84
N LEU A 130 2.55 14.72 8.80
CA LEU A 130 2.98 13.56 8.03
C LEU A 130 2.41 12.27 8.62
N GLU A 131 2.32 12.15 9.94
CA GLU A 131 1.69 11.01 10.62
C GLU A 131 0.21 10.89 10.22
N ILE A 132 -0.55 11.97 10.33
CA ILE A 132 -1.98 12.02 9.94
C ILE A 132 -2.15 11.67 8.45
N LEU A 133 -1.27 12.19 7.59
CA LEU A 133 -1.30 11.87 6.16
C LEU A 133 -1.08 10.39 5.91
N LEU A 134 -0.07 9.77 6.53
CA LEU A 134 0.24 8.35 6.38
C LEU A 134 -0.91 7.48 6.89
N GLU A 135 -1.49 7.79 8.04
CA GLU A 135 -2.68 7.11 8.56
C GLU A 135 -3.85 7.20 7.57
N SER A 136 -4.11 8.37 7.02
CA SER A 136 -5.19 8.57 6.05
C SER A 136 -4.99 7.80 4.73
N LEU A 137 -3.75 7.60 4.30
CA LEU A 137 -3.41 6.81 3.13
C LEU A 137 -3.60 5.31 3.36
N ILE A 138 -3.22 4.83 4.55
CA ILE A 138 -3.24 3.40 4.88
C ILE A 138 -4.65 2.95 5.27
N TYR A 139 -5.32 3.70 6.16
CA TYR A 139 -6.65 3.36 6.67
C TYR A 139 -7.80 3.97 5.88
N ARG A 140 -7.55 4.34 4.62
CA ARG A 140 -8.61 4.84 3.76
C ARG A 140 -9.75 3.82 3.63
N GLU A 141 -10.95 4.27 3.92
CA GLU A 141 -12.17 3.56 3.54
C GLU A 141 -12.57 3.97 2.12
N LYS A 142 -13.27 3.10 1.41
CA LYS A 142 -13.86 3.46 0.14
C LYS A 142 -14.83 4.62 0.38
N ARG A 143 -14.45 5.85 -0.01
CA ARG A 143 -15.42 6.95 0.00
C ARG A 143 -16.54 6.57 -0.95
N GLU A 144 -17.71 6.30 -0.40
CA GLU A 144 -18.94 6.38 -1.18
C GLU A 144 -18.93 7.75 -1.86
N CYS A 145 -19.04 7.77 -3.19
CA CYS A 145 -19.21 9.00 -3.90
C CYS A 145 -20.45 9.68 -3.32
N LEU A 146 -20.26 10.70 -2.49
CA LEU A 146 -21.29 11.66 -2.09
C LEU A 146 -21.72 12.46 -3.32
N CYS A 147 -22.29 11.78 -4.30
CA CYS A 147 -22.98 12.39 -5.42
C CYS A 147 -24.48 12.06 -5.34
N SER A 148 -25.06 12.34 -4.17
CA SER A 148 -26.52 12.36 -3.98
C SER A 148 -27.04 13.80 -3.95
N SER A 149 -26.60 14.64 -4.89
CA SER A 149 -27.14 15.98 -5.08
C SER A 149 -27.07 16.37 -6.56
N CYS A 150 -27.76 15.61 -7.43
CA CYS A 150 -28.24 16.09 -8.71
C CYS A 150 -29.61 15.45 -8.95
N SER A 151 -30.62 16.07 -8.38
CA SER A 151 -32.00 16.00 -8.86
C SER A 151 -32.44 17.39 -9.24
#